data_a70663f141c32bec3c62d312e8839c59
#
_entry.id   a70663f141c32bec3c62d312e8839c59
#
_cell.length_a   1.000
_cell.length_b   1.000
_cell.length_c   1.000
_cell.angle_alpha   90.00
_cell.angle_beta   90.00
_cell.angle_gamma   90.00
#
_symmetry.space_group_name_H-M   'P 1'
#
loop_
_entity.id
_entity.type
_entity.pdbx_description
1 polymer ?
#
loop_
_entity_poly.entity_id
_entity_poly.type
_entity_poly.pdbx_seq_one_letter_code
_entity_poly.pdbx_strand_id
1 'polypeptide(L)'
;LRGFFKGLLIPLAAATLLAQSDEVPLFKADSRLVVLHASVVDRKGKLLTDLPENAFKVYENGAEQNIKVFRREDVPVSIGMVIDNSGSMRDKRAKVERASLDLVKASNPQDEVFIVNFNDEAYLDVEFTNDMRLLEQGIARIDSRGGTALRDSISMSIDYLKEKGKKDKKVLLVITDGNDTASNDRDTLEKLVDKAQKSEVLIFAVGLLSEEEPHEAKKAKRVLNSLATASGGLAYYPKELAEVDEIALRVAHEIRNQYIIAYTPTNPALDGTFRQIHVTVKGPGSPVVRTRTGYYATAAGARETKAASARMP
;
A
#
# COMPACT_ATOMS: atom_id res chain seq x y z
N LEU A 1 -56.27 36.97 79.46
CA LEU A 1 -57.13 36.99 78.26
C LEU A 1 -56.39 36.48 77.05
N ARG A 2 -56.89 35.40 76.47
CA ARG A 2 -56.32 34.65 75.38
C ARG A 2 -56.69 35.34 74.05
N GLY A 3 -55.68 35.58 73.21
CA GLY A 3 -55.87 35.98 71.81
C GLY A 3 -55.23 34.97 70.87
N PHE A 4 -56.02 34.29 70.06
CA PHE A 4 -55.63 33.33 69.02
C PHE A 4 -55.12 34.07 67.78
N PHE A 5 -53.89 33.82 67.39
CA PHE A 5 -53.39 34.19 66.10
C PHE A 5 -53.50 32.98 65.15
N LYS A 6 -54.32 33.08 64.13
CA LYS A 6 -54.39 32.12 63.02
C LYS A 6 -53.33 32.46 62.01
N GLY A 7 -52.31 31.61 61.90
CA GLY A 7 -51.31 31.72 60.86
C GLY A 7 -51.84 31.14 59.52
N LEU A 8 -51.77 31.96 58.51
CA LEU A 8 -52.12 31.60 57.13
C LEU A 8 -50.84 30.95 56.45
N LEU A 9 -50.88 29.65 56.17
CA LEU A 9 -49.91 28.97 55.43
C LEU A 9 -50.15 29.13 53.91
N ILE A 10 -49.26 29.83 53.23
CA ILE A 10 -49.22 29.91 51.76
C ILE A 10 -48.33 28.78 51.23
N PRO A 11 -48.80 27.87 50.35
CA PRO A 11 -47.94 26.87 49.74
C PRO A 11 -47.08 27.51 48.64
N LEU A 12 -45.79 27.47 48.80
CA LEU A 12 -44.81 27.82 47.80
C LEU A 12 -44.77 26.72 46.77
N ALA A 13 -45.33 26.92 45.57
CA ALA A 13 -45.25 26.03 44.45
C ALA A 13 -43.85 26.17 43.80
N ALA A 14 -42.98 25.19 44.01
CA ALA A 14 -41.72 25.11 43.32
C ALA A 14 -41.96 24.66 41.86
N ALA A 15 -41.83 25.58 40.92
CA ALA A 15 -41.81 25.29 39.50
C ALA A 15 -40.42 24.68 39.15
N THR A 16 -40.37 23.36 38.96
CA THR A 16 -39.21 22.70 38.37
C THR A 16 -39.16 23.03 36.89
N LEU A 17 -38.24 23.93 36.48
CA LEU A 17 -37.84 24.08 35.10
C LEU A 17 -37.09 22.77 34.67
N LEU A 18 -37.76 21.96 33.89
CA LEU A 18 -37.08 20.91 33.09
C LEU A 18 -36.27 21.63 32.01
N ALA A 19 -34.95 21.75 32.24
CA ALA A 19 -34.02 22.11 31.19
C ALA A 19 -33.98 20.93 30.19
N GLN A 20 -34.69 21.07 29.08
CA GLN A 20 -34.43 20.23 27.89
C GLN A 20 -33.03 20.59 27.42
N SER A 21 -32.10 19.68 27.63
CA SER A 21 -30.81 19.67 26.91
C SER A 21 -31.12 19.36 25.45
N ASP A 22 -31.13 20.38 24.60
CA ASP A 22 -31.00 20.21 23.16
C ASP A 22 -29.63 19.59 22.91
N GLU A 23 -29.54 18.27 22.97
CA GLU A 23 -28.43 17.56 22.36
C GLU A 23 -28.49 17.82 20.86
N VAL A 24 -27.75 18.84 20.42
CA VAL A 24 -27.42 19.01 19.02
C VAL A 24 -26.73 17.71 18.61
N PRO A 25 -27.32 16.92 17.68
CA PRO A 25 -26.67 15.72 17.22
C PRO A 25 -25.34 16.13 16.59
N LEU A 26 -24.25 15.85 17.30
CA LEU A 26 -22.90 16.04 16.79
C LEU A 26 -22.72 15.00 15.68
N PHE A 27 -23.16 15.33 14.48
CA PHE A 27 -22.81 14.58 13.28
C PHE A 27 -21.29 14.71 13.12
N LYS A 28 -20.54 13.80 13.74
CA LYS A 28 -19.20 13.50 13.31
C LYS A 28 -19.34 12.91 11.90
N ALA A 29 -19.24 13.77 10.91
CA ALA A 29 -19.00 13.33 9.56
C ALA A 29 -17.59 12.73 9.56
N ASP A 30 -17.47 11.44 9.88
CA ASP A 30 -16.26 10.65 9.63
C ASP A 30 -16.09 10.61 8.11
N SER A 31 -15.41 11.64 7.60
CA SER A 31 -15.10 11.75 6.18
C SER A 31 -13.99 10.73 5.89
N ARG A 32 -14.40 9.51 5.54
CA ARG A 32 -13.48 8.43 5.18
C ARG A 32 -12.96 8.68 3.77
N LEU A 33 -11.67 8.91 3.67
CA LEU A 33 -11.01 9.08 2.39
C LEU A 33 -10.48 7.74 1.87
N VAL A 34 -10.78 7.43 0.63
CA VAL A 34 -10.10 6.39 -0.13
C VAL A 34 -8.89 7.03 -0.79
N VAL A 35 -7.70 6.59 -0.39
CA VAL A 35 -6.42 7.12 -0.90
C VAL A 35 -5.89 6.19 -2.00
N LEU A 36 -5.55 6.77 -3.13
CA LEU A 36 -4.96 6.09 -4.28
C LEU A 36 -3.54 6.62 -4.50
N HIS A 37 -2.60 5.72 -4.62
CA HIS A 37 -1.29 6.02 -5.18
C HIS A 37 -1.33 5.67 -6.68
N ALA A 38 -1.11 6.65 -7.53
CA ALA A 38 -1.26 6.49 -8.97
C ALA A 38 0.03 6.85 -9.71
N SER A 39 0.55 5.92 -10.51
CA SER A 39 1.61 6.16 -11.46
C SER A 39 1.00 6.42 -12.84
N VAL A 40 1.49 7.42 -13.55
CA VAL A 40 1.06 7.73 -14.92
C VAL A 40 2.23 7.58 -15.86
N VAL A 41 2.06 6.79 -16.91
CA VAL A 41 3.10 6.59 -17.93
C VAL A 41 2.55 6.88 -19.32
N ASP A 42 3.41 7.37 -20.21
CA ASP A 42 3.10 7.46 -21.63
C ASP A 42 3.17 6.08 -22.31
N ARG A 43 2.87 6.01 -23.59
CA ARG A 43 2.96 4.77 -24.39
C ARG A 43 4.35 4.17 -24.48
N LYS A 44 5.40 4.95 -24.18
CA LYS A 44 6.80 4.50 -24.16
C LYS A 44 7.23 4.02 -22.76
N GLY A 45 6.33 4.08 -21.77
CA GLY A 45 6.62 3.74 -20.38
C GLY A 45 7.35 4.84 -19.59
N LYS A 46 7.47 6.05 -20.14
CA LYS A 46 8.04 7.20 -19.44
C LYS A 46 7.04 7.74 -18.42
N LEU A 47 7.48 7.91 -17.19
CA LEU A 47 6.67 8.47 -16.11
C LEU A 47 6.30 9.94 -16.42
N LEU A 48 5.02 10.26 -16.26
CA LEU A 48 4.48 11.62 -16.40
C LEU A 48 4.13 12.14 -15.01
N THR A 49 4.80 13.19 -14.57
CA THR A 49 4.76 13.69 -13.20
C THR A 49 4.15 15.08 -13.05
N ASP A 50 3.81 15.75 -14.17
CA ASP A 50 3.40 17.17 -14.17
C ASP A 50 1.95 17.36 -14.68
N LEU A 51 1.12 16.33 -14.59
CA LEU A 51 -0.28 16.43 -15.02
C LEU A 51 -1.12 17.11 -13.93
N PRO A 52 -2.00 18.07 -14.30
CA PRO A 52 -2.87 18.76 -13.36
C PRO A 52 -4.05 17.87 -12.91
N GLU A 53 -4.67 18.22 -11.79
CA GLU A 53 -5.82 17.49 -11.22
C GLU A 53 -6.95 17.28 -12.22
N ASN A 54 -7.29 18.30 -13.01
CA ASN A 54 -8.37 18.27 -13.98
C ASN A 54 -8.13 17.30 -15.16
N ALA A 55 -6.91 16.76 -15.29
CA ALA A 55 -6.60 15.69 -16.22
C ALA A 55 -7.15 14.32 -15.76
N PHE A 56 -7.45 14.16 -14.47
CA PHE A 56 -7.83 12.89 -13.85
C PHE A 56 -9.35 12.82 -13.60
N LYS A 57 -9.89 11.61 -13.75
CA LYS A 57 -11.22 11.24 -13.26
C LYS A 57 -11.14 9.90 -12.55
N VAL A 58 -11.81 9.83 -11.41
CA VAL A 58 -11.90 8.63 -10.58
C VAL A 58 -13.31 8.07 -10.63
N TYR A 59 -13.43 6.77 -10.78
CA TYR A 59 -14.71 6.05 -10.76
C TYR A 59 -14.66 4.93 -9.73
N GLU A 60 -15.74 4.81 -8.96
CA GLU A 60 -15.97 3.67 -8.05
C GLU A 60 -17.25 2.95 -8.50
N ASN A 61 -17.14 1.65 -8.81
CA ASN A 61 -18.24 0.86 -9.38
C ASN A 61 -18.93 1.55 -10.56
N GLY A 62 -18.17 2.28 -11.39
CA GLY A 62 -18.67 3.03 -12.54
C GLY A 62 -19.22 4.43 -12.22
N ALA A 63 -19.43 4.79 -10.95
CA ALA A 63 -19.85 6.12 -10.54
C ALA A 63 -18.66 7.07 -10.40
N GLU A 64 -18.70 8.25 -11.04
CA GLU A 64 -17.64 9.27 -10.92
C GLU A 64 -17.58 9.79 -9.49
N GLN A 65 -16.35 9.94 -8.97
CA GLN A 65 -16.06 10.40 -7.62
C GLN A 65 -15.35 11.76 -7.66
N ASN A 66 -15.73 12.66 -6.75
CA ASN A 66 -15.08 13.95 -6.62
C ASN A 66 -13.74 13.81 -5.90
N ILE A 67 -12.65 14.21 -6.56
CA ILE A 67 -11.33 14.28 -5.96
C ILE A 67 -11.36 15.33 -4.84
N LYS A 68 -10.90 14.97 -3.65
CA LYS A 68 -10.80 15.85 -2.47
C LYS A 68 -9.37 16.23 -2.16
N VAL A 69 -8.43 15.34 -2.48
CA VAL A 69 -6.99 15.57 -2.33
C VAL A 69 -6.32 15.16 -3.61
N PHE A 70 -5.53 16.06 -4.16
CA PHE A 70 -4.67 15.81 -5.30
C PHE A 70 -3.31 16.44 -5.03
N ARG A 71 -2.27 15.63 -4.97
CA ARG A 71 -0.91 16.10 -4.76
C ARG A 71 0.11 15.11 -5.30
N ARG A 72 1.30 15.58 -5.51
CA ARG A 72 2.47 14.79 -5.81
C ARG A 72 3.59 15.24 -4.86
N GLU A 73 3.86 14.43 -3.90
CA GLU A 73 4.88 14.68 -2.89
C GLU A 73 5.73 13.42 -2.71
N ASP A 74 7.01 13.61 -2.49
CA ASP A 74 7.89 12.55 -2.05
C ASP A 74 7.66 12.31 -0.56
N VAL A 75 6.71 11.45 -0.25
CA VAL A 75 6.37 11.10 1.13
C VAL A 75 7.20 9.90 1.59
N PRO A 76 7.63 9.88 2.86
CA PRO A 76 8.33 8.73 3.41
C PRO A 76 7.50 7.44 3.32
N VAL A 77 8.17 6.33 3.06
CA VAL A 77 7.59 5.02 2.76
C VAL A 77 8.09 3.96 3.75
N SER A 78 7.21 3.02 4.13
CA SER A 78 7.63 1.75 4.74
C SER A 78 7.83 0.74 3.60
N ILE A 79 9.06 0.29 3.39
CA ILE A 79 9.45 -0.60 2.28
C ILE A 79 9.79 -1.98 2.83
N GLY A 80 9.17 -3.03 2.28
CA GLY A 80 9.61 -4.40 2.46
C GLY A 80 10.36 -4.88 1.23
N MET A 81 11.56 -5.39 1.41
CA MET A 81 12.31 -6.07 0.37
C MET A 81 12.22 -7.57 0.58
N VAL A 82 11.65 -8.29 -0.37
CA VAL A 82 11.44 -9.74 -0.34
C VAL A 82 12.30 -10.35 -1.42
N ILE A 83 13.41 -10.95 -1.00
CA ILE A 83 14.49 -11.37 -1.91
C ILE A 83 14.56 -12.90 -1.93
N ASP A 84 14.42 -13.45 -3.12
CA ASP A 84 14.58 -14.86 -3.39
C ASP A 84 16.03 -15.30 -3.17
N ASN A 85 16.16 -16.35 -2.38
CA ASN A 85 17.42 -16.94 -1.98
C ASN A 85 17.50 -18.43 -2.30
N SER A 86 16.65 -18.87 -3.23
CA SER A 86 16.64 -20.25 -3.77
C SER A 86 17.93 -20.59 -4.48
N GLY A 87 18.11 -21.88 -4.76
CA GLY A 87 19.33 -22.40 -5.40
C GLY A 87 19.62 -21.80 -6.78
N SER A 88 18.61 -21.45 -7.57
CA SER A 88 18.70 -20.83 -8.90
C SER A 88 19.21 -19.39 -8.88
N MET A 89 19.08 -18.70 -7.76
CA MET A 89 19.57 -17.32 -7.59
C MET A 89 21.09 -17.19 -7.45
N ARG A 90 21.82 -18.29 -7.29
CA ARG A 90 23.26 -18.28 -6.98
C ARG A 90 24.08 -17.38 -7.89
N ASP A 91 23.92 -17.51 -9.20
CA ASP A 91 24.71 -16.76 -10.18
C ASP A 91 24.19 -15.32 -10.39
N LYS A 92 22.96 -15.02 -9.95
CA LYS A 92 22.30 -13.71 -10.04
C LYS A 92 22.51 -12.85 -8.79
N ARG A 93 22.94 -13.48 -7.70
CA ARG A 93 23.03 -12.92 -6.36
C ARG A 93 23.76 -11.57 -6.28
N ALA A 94 25.01 -11.51 -6.75
CA ALA A 94 25.83 -10.30 -6.65
C ALA A 94 25.18 -9.09 -7.35
N LYS A 95 24.42 -9.34 -8.42
CA LYS A 95 23.70 -8.32 -9.15
C LYS A 95 22.45 -7.85 -8.40
N VAL A 96 21.68 -8.79 -7.84
CA VAL A 96 20.49 -8.49 -7.02
C VAL A 96 20.87 -7.71 -5.76
N GLU A 97 21.94 -8.15 -5.08
CA GLU A 97 22.49 -7.47 -3.91
C GLU A 97 22.82 -6.01 -4.23
N ARG A 98 23.60 -5.76 -5.28
CA ARG A 98 23.96 -4.42 -5.71
C ARG A 98 22.74 -3.57 -6.06
N ALA A 99 21.82 -4.09 -6.88
CA ALA A 99 20.63 -3.38 -7.29
C ALA A 99 19.70 -3.04 -6.09
N SER A 100 19.61 -3.97 -5.14
CA SER A 100 18.87 -3.75 -3.89
C SER A 100 19.45 -2.62 -3.07
N LEU A 101 20.78 -2.56 -2.93
CA LEU A 101 21.49 -1.46 -2.26
C LEU A 101 21.32 -0.13 -2.99
N ASP A 102 21.40 -0.13 -4.32
CA ASP A 102 21.22 1.08 -5.13
C ASP A 102 19.79 1.63 -5.00
N LEU A 103 18.78 0.75 -4.93
CA LEU A 103 17.40 1.14 -4.66
C LEU A 103 17.27 1.84 -3.30
N VAL A 104 17.83 1.24 -2.23
CA VAL A 104 17.75 1.81 -0.88
C VAL A 104 18.50 3.14 -0.81
N LYS A 105 19.67 3.27 -1.47
CA LYS A 105 20.43 4.53 -1.54
C LYS A 105 19.69 5.62 -2.30
N ALA A 106 18.89 5.25 -3.31
CA ALA A 106 18.05 6.16 -4.08
C ALA A 106 16.73 6.52 -3.40
N SER A 107 16.40 5.85 -2.29
CA SER A 107 15.19 6.07 -1.51
C SER A 107 15.25 7.33 -0.65
N ASN A 108 14.12 7.76 -0.08
CA ASN A 108 14.07 8.91 0.82
C ASN A 108 14.78 8.57 2.14
N PRO A 109 15.65 9.44 2.69
CA PRO A 109 16.34 9.17 3.97
C PRO A 109 15.39 8.94 5.16
N GLN A 110 14.13 9.33 5.05
CA GLN A 110 13.11 9.09 6.06
C GLN A 110 12.32 7.79 5.85
N ASP A 111 12.62 7.04 4.79
CA ASP A 111 12.06 5.72 4.56
C ASP A 111 12.53 4.77 5.67
N GLU A 112 11.73 3.78 5.94
CA GLU A 112 12.12 2.64 6.76
C GLU A 112 12.02 1.37 5.92
N VAL A 113 13.04 0.52 6.01
CA VAL A 113 13.15 -0.69 5.18
C VAL A 113 13.30 -1.91 6.07
N PHE A 114 12.59 -3.00 5.76
CA PHE A 114 12.85 -4.32 6.30
C PHE A 114 13.23 -5.30 5.19
N ILE A 115 13.93 -6.38 5.53
CA ILE A 115 14.39 -7.38 4.58
C ILE A 115 13.91 -8.75 4.99
N VAL A 116 13.24 -9.41 4.06
CA VAL A 116 12.91 -10.83 4.11
C VAL A 116 13.67 -11.53 2.99
N ASN A 117 14.53 -12.46 3.37
CA ASN A 117 15.08 -13.43 2.44
C ASN A 117 14.27 -14.72 2.50
N PHE A 118 14.10 -15.41 1.38
CA PHE A 118 13.34 -16.66 1.36
C PHE A 118 13.94 -17.69 0.42
N ASN A 119 13.75 -18.94 0.81
CA ASN A 119 14.02 -20.14 0.00
C ASN A 119 12.88 -21.15 0.25
N ASP A 120 13.11 -22.27 0.92
CA ASP A 120 12.08 -23.20 1.36
C ASP A 120 11.14 -22.56 2.42
N GLU A 121 11.60 -21.52 3.12
CA GLU A 121 10.90 -20.75 4.12
C GLU A 121 11.22 -19.26 4.00
N ALA A 122 10.45 -18.42 4.68
CA ALA A 122 10.66 -16.97 4.74
C ALA A 122 11.37 -16.56 6.05
N TYR A 123 12.39 -15.72 5.96
CA TYR A 123 13.20 -15.26 7.08
C TYR A 123 13.22 -13.74 7.15
N LEU A 124 12.75 -13.17 8.27
CA LEU A 124 12.91 -11.75 8.55
C LEU A 124 14.35 -11.49 9.02
N ASP A 125 15.23 -11.13 8.11
CA ASP A 125 16.65 -10.92 8.38
C ASP A 125 16.97 -9.54 8.95
N VAL A 126 16.20 -8.53 8.56
CA VAL A 126 16.32 -7.17 9.08
C VAL A 126 14.94 -6.60 9.38
N GLU A 127 14.71 -6.19 10.62
CA GLU A 127 13.53 -5.43 11.00
C GLU A 127 13.58 -4.00 10.41
N PHE A 128 12.46 -3.26 10.49
CA PHE A 128 12.41 -1.89 9.99
C PHE A 128 13.53 -1.01 10.53
N THR A 129 14.36 -0.51 9.61
CA THR A 129 15.47 0.39 9.89
C THR A 129 15.71 1.33 8.70
N ASN A 130 16.45 2.42 8.94
CA ASN A 130 17.08 3.26 7.92
C ASN A 130 18.62 3.22 8.02
N ASP A 131 19.18 2.35 8.86
CA ASP A 131 20.62 2.14 8.97
C ASP A 131 21.12 1.32 7.78
N MET A 132 21.84 1.99 6.87
CA MET A 132 22.39 1.37 5.65
C MET A 132 23.28 0.17 5.93
N ARG A 133 24.03 0.16 7.05
CA ARG A 133 24.94 -0.95 7.38
C ARG A 133 24.15 -2.21 7.73
N LEU A 134 23.04 -2.07 8.46
CA LEU A 134 22.16 -3.19 8.79
C LEU A 134 21.48 -3.73 7.52
N LEU A 135 21.05 -2.85 6.63
CA LEU A 135 20.44 -3.24 5.35
C LEU A 135 21.45 -3.95 4.43
N GLU A 136 22.69 -3.43 4.33
CA GLU A 136 23.79 -4.10 3.59
C GLU A 136 24.06 -5.51 4.14
N GLN A 137 24.13 -5.66 5.46
CA GLN A 137 24.32 -6.96 6.11
C GLN A 137 23.17 -7.93 5.84
N GLY A 138 21.92 -7.45 5.87
CA GLY A 138 20.75 -8.29 5.61
C GLY A 138 20.66 -8.73 4.15
N ILE A 139 20.96 -7.84 3.21
CA ILE A 139 21.01 -8.16 1.79
C ILE A 139 22.15 -9.16 1.50
N ALA A 140 23.29 -9.05 2.17
CA ALA A 140 24.44 -9.94 1.99
C ALA A 140 24.27 -11.33 2.63
N ARG A 141 23.27 -11.55 3.48
CA ARG A 141 22.99 -12.84 4.16
C ARG A 141 22.46 -13.95 3.24
N ILE A 142 22.73 -13.86 2.00
CA ILE A 142 22.17 -14.75 1.00
C ILE A 142 22.94 -16.09 0.96
N ASP A 143 22.24 -17.18 1.26
CA ASP A 143 22.73 -18.56 1.17
C ASP A 143 21.89 -19.31 0.12
N SER A 144 22.19 -19.06 -1.17
CA SER A 144 21.40 -19.55 -2.31
C SER A 144 21.29 -21.07 -2.32
N ARG A 145 20.20 -21.59 -1.76
CA ARG A 145 19.88 -23.01 -1.60
C ARG A 145 18.39 -23.26 -1.49
N GLY A 146 17.97 -24.50 -1.68
CA GLY A 146 16.58 -24.94 -1.48
C GLY A 146 15.63 -24.50 -2.57
N GLY A 147 14.34 -24.57 -2.28
CA GLY A 147 13.23 -24.21 -3.14
C GLY A 147 12.83 -22.74 -3.05
N THR A 148 11.57 -22.42 -3.38
CA THR A 148 11.07 -21.06 -3.53
C THR A 148 9.70 -20.93 -2.88
N ALA A 149 9.62 -20.49 -1.60
CA ALA A 149 8.37 -20.23 -0.86
C ALA A 149 7.87 -18.80 -1.13
N LEU A 150 7.61 -18.47 -2.40
CA LEU A 150 7.29 -17.11 -2.86
C LEU A 150 5.99 -16.57 -2.24
N ARG A 151 4.89 -17.35 -2.28
CA ARG A 151 3.59 -16.89 -1.77
C ARG A 151 3.61 -16.70 -0.27
N ASP A 152 4.21 -17.62 0.47
CA ASP A 152 4.32 -17.55 1.93
C ASP A 152 5.14 -16.33 2.35
N SER A 153 6.25 -16.04 1.67
CA SER A 153 7.11 -14.89 1.97
C SER A 153 6.41 -13.55 1.68
N ILE A 154 5.67 -13.45 0.58
CA ILE A 154 4.87 -12.25 0.29
C ILE A 154 3.76 -12.09 1.32
N SER A 155 3.06 -13.17 1.67
CA SER A 155 1.98 -13.18 2.67
C SER A 155 2.47 -12.71 4.03
N MET A 156 3.57 -13.27 4.53
CA MET A 156 4.22 -12.87 5.78
C MET A 156 4.67 -11.41 5.75
N SER A 157 5.27 -10.98 4.65
CA SER A 157 5.78 -9.62 4.49
C SER A 157 4.66 -8.58 4.47
N ILE A 158 3.50 -8.89 3.86
CA ILE A 158 2.31 -8.03 3.92
C ILE A 158 1.84 -7.86 5.37
N ASP A 159 1.77 -8.94 6.15
CA ASP A 159 1.34 -8.88 7.56
C ASP A 159 2.31 -8.04 8.38
N TYR A 160 3.61 -8.28 8.24
CA TYR A 160 4.65 -7.53 8.94
C TYR A 160 4.60 -6.03 8.58
N LEU A 161 4.44 -5.72 7.30
CA LEU A 161 4.34 -4.34 6.81
C LEU A 161 3.10 -3.62 7.36
N LYS A 162 1.97 -4.32 7.47
CA LYS A 162 0.75 -3.77 8.09
C LYS A 162 0.91 -3.52 9.58
N GLU A 163 1.51 -4.47 10.28
CA GLU A 163 1.62 -4.42 11.73
C GLU A 163 2.69 -3.42 12.21
N LYS A 164 3.86 -3.42 11.58
CA LYS A 164 5.04 -2.68 12.03
C LYS A 164 5.36 -1.43 11.24
N GLY A 165 4.88 -1.31 9.99
CA GLY A 165 5.17 -0.16 9.12
C GLY A 165 4.53 1.12 9.64
N LYS A 166 5.36 2.13 9.91
CA LYS A 166 4.97 3.41 10.54
C LYS A 166 4.56 4.49 9.54
N LYS A 167 4.94 4.32 8.26
CA LYS A 167 4.62 5.30 7.22
C LYS A 167 3.26 5.00 6.61
N ASP A 168 2.59 6.05 6.13
CA ASP A 168 1.27 5.91 5.49
C ASP A 168 1.35 5.14 4.18
N LYS A 169 2.37 5.40 3.38
CA LYS A 169 2.63 4.67 2.15
C LYS A 169 3.42 3.40 2.46
N LYS A 170 2.91 2.26 1.98
CA LYS A 170 3.47 0.93 2.20
C LYS A 170 3.78 0.28 0.86
N VAL A 171 5.01 -0.18 0.71
CA VAL A 171 5.51 -0.79 -0.53
C VAL A 171 6.20 -2.12 -0.24
N LEU A 172 5.93 -3.11 -1.06
CA LEU A 172 6.66 -4.37 -1.08
C LEU A 172 7.37 -4.50 -2.43
N LEU A 173 8.68 -4.72 -2.41
CA LEU A 173 9.47 -5.06 -3.59
C LEU A 173 9.86 -6.53 -3.51
N VAL A 174 9.39 -7.31 -4.46
CA VAL A 174 9.67 -8.75 -4.58
C VAL A 174 10.69 -8.97 -5.69
N ILE A 175 11.77 -9.67 -5.40
CA ILE A 175 12.80 -10.04 -6.39
C ILE A 175 12.92 -11.57 -6.38
N THR A 176 12.64 -12.20 -7.51
CA THR A 176 12.66 -13.67 -7.66
C THR A 176 13.05 -14.07 -9.08
N ASP A 177 13.61 -15.25 -9.27
CA ASP A 177 13.93 -15.79 -10.57
C ASP A 177 13.09 -17.03 -10.93
N GLY A 178 12.14 -17.41 -10.09
CA GLY A 178 11.41 -18.65 -10.28
C GLY A 178 9.94 -18.63 -9.92
N ASN A 179 9.35 -19.78 -10.12
CA ASN A 179 7.98 -20.08 -9.72
C ASN A 179 7.98 -20.60 -8.28
N ASP A 180 6.84 -20.45 -7.62
CA ASP A 180 6.63 -20.98 -6.28
C ASP A 180 6.69 -22.52 -6.27
N THR A 181 7.60 -23.10 -5.49
CA THR A 181 7.82 -24.54 -5.38
C THR A 181 7.70 -25.08 -3.95
N ALA A 182 7.73 -24.20 -2.94
CA ALA A 182 7.82 -24.60 -1.54
C ALA A 182 6.74 -23.99 -0.63
N SER A 183 5.91 -23.03 -1.13
CA SER A 183 4.85 -22.46 -0.31
C SER A 183 3.77 -23.48 0.05
N ASN A 184 3.18 -23.27 1.23
CA ASN A 184 2.06 -24.07 1.70
C ASN A 184 0.80 -23.85 0.85
N ASP A 185 -0.09 -24.85 0.78
CA ASP A 185 -1.37 -24.76 0.08
C ASP A 185 -2.36 -23.76 0.71
N ARG A 186 -2.03 -23.22 1.88
CA ARG A 186 -2.89 -22.25 2.59
C ARG A 186 -2.98 -20.92 1.85
N ASP A 187 -1.88 -20.48 1.23
CA ASP A 187 -1.77 -19.21 0.52
C ASP A 187 -1.88 -19.41 -0.99
N THR A 188 -3.12 -19.64 -1.46
CA THR A 188 -3.40 -19.65 -2.91
C THR A 188 -3.21 -18.26 -3.50
N LEU A 189 -2.97 -18.18 -4.81
CA LEU A 189 -2.81 -16.89 -5.50
C LEU A 189 -4.01 -15.96 -5.26
N GLU A 190 -5.22 -16.52 -5.29
CA GLU A 190 -6.46 -15.75 -5.09
C GLU A 190 -6.53 -15.14 -3.68
N LYS A 191 -6.18 -15.92 -2.65
CA LYS A 191 -6.12 -15.42 -1.26
C LYS A 191 -5.04 -14.37 -1.07
N LEU A 192 -3.89 -14.55 -1.73
CA LEU A 192 -2.79 -13.59 -1.65
C LEU A 192 -3.14 -12.27 -2.35
N VAL A 193 -3.81 -12.32 -3.50
CA VAL A 193 -4.33 -11.14 -4.21
C VAL A 193 -5.36 -10.41 -3.33
N ASP A 194 -6.32 -11.14 -2.74
CA ASP A 194 -7.30 -10.60 -1.82
C ASP A 194 -6.63 -9.93 -0.59
N LYS A 195 -5.63 -10.58 -0.02
CA LYS A 195 -4.82 -10.05 1.07
C LYS A 195 -4.10 -8.75 0.68
N ALA A 196 -3.49 -8.71 -0.50
CA ALA A 196 -2.83 -7.52 -1.03
C ALA A 196 -3.82 -6.36 -1.19
N GLN A 197 -5.00 -6.60 -1.73
CA GLN A 197 -6.06 -5.58 -1.88
C GLN A 197 -6.57 -5.05 -0.53
N LYS A 198 -6.71 -5.93 0.48
CA LYS A 198 -7.13 -5.55 1.84
C LYS A 198 -6.04 -4.83 2.63
N SER A 199 -4.78 -4.97 2.24
CA SER A 199 -3.64 -4.43 2.97
C SER A 199 -3.25 -3.02 2.58
N GLU A 200 -3.71 -2.53 1.42
CA GLU A 200 -3.28 -1.25 0.81
C GLU A 200 -1.77 -1.17 0.51
N VAL A 201 -1.09 -2.31 0.46
CA VAL A 201 0.33 -2.40 0.13
C VAL A 201 0.50 -2.38 -1.38
N LEU A 202 1.36 -1.48 -1.88
CA LEU A 202 1.77 -1.47 -3.28
C LEU A 202 2.83 -2.56 -3.50
N ILE A 203 2.62 -3.45 -4.46
CA ILE A 203 3.57 -4.54 -4.74
C ILE A 203 4.26 -4.30 -6.06
N PHE A 204 5.57 -4.06 -6.00
CA PHE A 204 6.46 -4.09 -7.15
C PHE A 204 7.18 -5.42 -7.21
N ALA A 205 7.47 -5.91 -8.41
CA ALA A 205 8.20 -7.16 -8.58
C ALA A 205 9.27 -7.04 -9.66
N VAL A 206 10.39 -7.73 -9.47
CA VAL A 206 11.43 -7.95 -10.48
C VAL A 206 11.59 -9.47 -10.67
N GLY A 207 11.10 -9.95 -11.81
CA GLY A 207 11.15 -11.35 -12.17
C GLY A 207 12.34 -11.64 -13.10
N LEU A 208 13.38 -12.30 -12.60
CA LEU A 208 14.60 -12.65 -13.35
C LEU A 208 14.42 -13.95 -14.14
N LEU A 209 13.40 -13.99 -14.99
CA LEU A 209 12.84 -15.21 -15.62
C LEU A 209 13.41 -15.51 -17.01
N SER A 210 14.50 -14.87 -17.41
CA SER A 210 15.07 -15.03 -18.77
C SER A 210 15.67 -16.42 -19.02
N GLU A 211 16.11 -17.10 -17.97
CA GLU A 211 16.72 -18.43 -18.03
C GLU A 211 15.76 -19.55 -17.63
N GLU A 212 14.53 -19.20 -17.21
CA GLU A 212 13.53 -20.17 -16.80
C GLU A 212 12.86 -20.88 -17.98
N GLU A 213 12.46 -22.13 -17.76
CA GLU A 213 11.62 -22.86 -18.70
C GLU A 213 10.35 -22.06 -19.02
N PRO A 214 9.92 -21.98 -20.30
CA PRO A 214 8.83 -21.08 -20.72
C PRO A 214 7.52 -21.27 -19.94
N HIS A 215 7.21 -22.50 -19.52
CA HIS A 215 6.02 -22.81 -18.76
C HIS A 215 6.11 -22.29 -17.32
N GLU A 216 7.24 -22.46 -16.66
CA GLU A 216 7.48 -21.98 -15.30
C GLU A 216 7.60 -20.46 -15.27
N ALA A 217 8.30 -19.87 -16.23
CA ALA A 217 8.33 -18.41 -16.40
C ALA A 217 6.93 -17.81 -16.58
N LYS A 218 6.04 -18.51 -17.32
CA LYS A 218 4.64 -18.05 -17.50
C LYS A 218 3.85 -18.11 -16.19
N LYS A 219 4.03 -19.14 -15.37
CA LYS A 219 3.39 -19.25 -14.04
C LYS A 219 3.88 -18.15 -13.11
N ALA A 220 5.19 -17.97 -12.98
CA ALA A 220 5.78 -16.91 -12.17
C ALA A 220 5.27 -15.51 -12.60
N LYS A 221 5.29 -15.22 -13.90
CA LYS A 221 4.73 -13.95 -14.45
C LYS A 221 3.26 -13.75 -14.08
N ARG A 222 2.45 -14.83 -14.12
CA ARG A 222 1.02 -14.72 -13.73
C ARG A 222 0.89 -14.30 -12.27
N VAL A 223 1.64 -14.90 -11.35
CA VAL A 223 1.61 -14.56 -9.93
C VAL A 223 2.03 -13.11 -9.72
N LEU A 224 3.20 -12.73 -10.21
CA LEU A 224 3.76 -11.38 -10.02
C LEU A 224 2.88 -10.31 -10.65
N ASN A 225 2.37 -10.51 -11.87
CA ASN A 225 1.47 -9.57 -12.53
C ASN A 225 0.14 -9.43 -11.80
N SER A 226 -0.44 -10.54 -11.30
CA SER A 226 -1.72 -10.48 -10.57
C SER A 226 -1.58 -9.65 -9.30
N LEU A 227 -0.52 -9.84 -8.53
CA LEU A 227 -0.26 -9.08 -7.31
C LEU A 227 0.05 -7.61 -7.59
N ALA A 228 0.95 -7.34 -8.54
CA ALA A 228 1.31 -5.97 -8.90
C ALA A 228 0.10 -5.19 -9.42
N THR A 229 -0.69 -5.77 -10.36
CA THR A 229 -1.88 -5.12 -10.91
C THR A 229 -2.94 -4.85 -9.86
N ALA A 230 -3.23 -5.84 -9.00
CA ALA A 230 -4.26 -5.70 -7.96
C ALA A 230 -3.93 -4.59 -6.94
N SER A 231 -2.65 -4.43 -6.63
CA SER A 231 -2.15 -3.45 -5.65
C SER A 231 -1.85 -2.07 -6.22
N GLY A 232 -1.72 -1.94 -7.55
CA GLY A 232 -1.36 -0.69 -8.23
C GLY A 232 0.15 -0.49 -8.44
N GLY A 233 0.96 -1.51 -8.21
CA GLY A 233 2.37 -1.54 -8.55
C GLY A 233 2.64 -2.05 -9.97
N LEU A 234 3.84 -2.56 -10.21
CA LEU A 234 4.28 -3.07 -11.51
C LEU A 234 5.27 -4.22 -11.35
N ALA A 235 5.19 -5.20 -12.25
CA ALA A 235 6.19 -6.26 -12.39
C ALA A 235 7.10 -6.00 -13.60
N TYR A 236 8.40 -6.08 -13.37
CA TYR A 236 9.44 -5.92 -14.38
C TYR A 236 10.08 -7.27 -14.71
N TYR A 237 10.45 -7.48 -15.96
CA TYR A 237 11.04 -8.71 -16.42
C TYR A 237 12.26 -8.38 -17.29
N PRO A 238 13.45 -8.18 -16.67
CA PRO A 238 14.67 -7.93 -17.41
C PRO A 238 14.97 -9.10 -18.36
N LYS A 239 15.46 -8.78 -19.54
CA LYS A 239 15.93 -9.78 -20.51
C LYS A 239 17.34 -10.23 -20.15
N GLU A 240 18.12 -9.30 -19.64
CA GLU A 240 19.51 -9.52 -19.22
C GLU A 240 19.70 -9.05 -17.78
N LEU A 241 20.53 -9.72 -17.03
CA LEU A 241 20.84 -9.40 -15.64
C LEU A 241 21.42 -7.98 -15.50
N ALA A 242 22.06 -7.44 -16.54
CA ALA A 242 22.57 -6.08 -16.57
C ALA A 242 21.49 -5.00 -16.40
N GLU A 243 20.24 -5.28 -16.79
CA GLU A 243 19.11 -4.30 -16.71
C GLU A 243 18.60 -4.11 -15.28
N VAL A 244 18.97 -4.98 -14.32
CA VAL A 244 18.41 -4.99 -12.96
C VAL A 244 18.71 -3.71 -12.20
N ASP A 245 19.91 -3.11 -12.37
CA ASP A 245 20.27 -1.85 -11.71
C ASP A 245 19.37 -0.70 -12.20
N GLU A 246 19.14 -0.62 -13.52
CA GLU A 246 18.27 0.41 -14.10
C GLU A 246 16.82 0.24 -13.62
N ILE A 247 16.35 -1.02 -13.53
CA ILE A 247 15.01 -1.33 -13.04
C ILE A 247 14.87 -0.94 -11.56
N ALA A 248 15.88 -1.22 -10.73
CA ALA A 248 15.85 -0.85 -9.31
C ALA A 248 15.73 0.67 -9.12
N LEU A 249 16.52 1.45 -9.86
CA LEU A 249 16.43 2.92 -9.85
C LEU A 249 15.09 3.42 -10.40
N ARG A 250 14.54 2.76 -11.43
CA ARG A 250 13.22 3.09 -11.98
C ARG A 250 12.11 2.84 -10.96
N VAL A 251 12.17 1.73 -10.22
CA VAL A 251 11.22 1.42 -9.14
C VAL A 251 11.31 2.47 -8.04
N ALA A 252 12.53 2.81 -7.57
CA ALA A 252 12.73 3.86 -6.58
C ALA A 252 12.13 5.20 -7.05
N HIS A 253 12.41 5.57 -8.31
CA HIS A 253 11.88 6.81 -8.90
C HIS A 253 10.34 6.78 -9.01
N GLU A 254 9.74 5.65 -9.39
CA GLU A 254 8.29 5.51 -9.49
C GLU A 254 7.63 5.60 -8.12
N ILE A 255 8.17 4.93 -7.11
CA ILE A 255 7.65 4.99 -5.74
C ILE A 255 7.59 6.45 -5.24
N ARG A 256 8.59 7.26 -5.55
CA ARG A 256 8.69 8.67 -5.10
C ARG A 256 7.81 9.65 -5.89
N ASN A 257 7.43 9.31 -7.12
CA ASN A 257 6.77 10.24 -8.05
C ASN A 257 5.31 9.87 -8.36
N GLN A 258 4.63 9.16 -7.48
CA GLN A 258 3.21 8.85 -7.64
C GLN A 258 2.34 10.04 -7.26
N TYR A 259 1.21 10.19 -7.97
CA TYR A 259 0.14 11.05 -7.53
C TYR A 259 -0.59 10.44 -6.34
N ILE A 260 -0.90 11.27 -5.36
CA ILE A 260 -1.78 10.94 -4.25
C ILE A 260 -3.13 11.53 -4.57
N ILE A 261 -4.10 10.67 -4.86
CA ILE A 261 -5.48 11.05 -5.19
C ILE A 261 -6.37 10.50 -4.09
N ALA A 262 -7.17 11.37 -3.45
CA ALA A 262 -8.12 10.88 -2.46
C ALA A 262 -9.52 11.42 -2.71
N TYR A 263 -10.52 10.60 -2.43
CA TYR A 263 -11.92 10.94 -2.54
C TYR A 263 -12.74 10.35 -1.38
N THR A 264 -13.88 10.98 -1.08
CA THR A 264 -14.87 10.40 -0.19
C THR A 264 -15.87 9.61 -1.03
N PRO A 265 -16.06 8.30 -0.79
CA PRO A 265 -16.99 7.50 -1.56
C PRO A 265 -18.42 8.07 -1.51
N THR A 266 -19.08 8.15 -2.66
CA THR A 266 -20.51 8.52 -2.74
C THR A 266 -21.40 7.46 -2.10
N ASN A 267 -20.96 6.19 -2.07
CA ASN A 267 -21.56 5.13 -1.29
C ASN A 267 -20.84 4.93 0.04
N PRO A 268 -21.36 5.41 1.17
CA PRO A 268 -20.69 5.34 2.47
C PRO A 268 -20.82 3.98 3.17
N ALA A 269 -21.56 3.02 2.61
CA ALA A 269 -21.82 1.74 3.25
C ALA A 269 -20.53 0.93 3.46
N LEU A 270 -20.35 0.41 4.67
CA LEU A 270 -19.24 -0.48 5.05
C LEU A 270 -19.74 -1.93 5.10
N ASP A 271 -20.25 -2.38 4.00
CA ASP A 271 -20.90 -3.68 3.83
C ASP A 271 -19.92 -4.84 3.55
N GLY A 272 -18.61 -4.56 3.55
CA GLY A 272 -17.57 -5.54 3.27
C GLY A 272 -17.47 -5.95 1.79
N THR A 273 -18.26 -5.33 0.90
CA THR A 273 -18.21 -5.64 -0.54
C THR A 273 -16.98 -5.03 -1.20
N PHE A 274 -16.52 -5.65 -2.29
CA PHE A 274 -15.44 -5.11 -3.09
C PHE A 274 -15.93 -3.90 -3.91
N ARG A 275 -15.21 -2.79 -3.84
CA ARG A 275 -15.44 -1.56 -4.60
C ARG A 275 -14.38 -1.46 -5.70
N GLN A 276 -14.81 -1.64 -6.94
CA GLN A 276 -13.92 -1.52 -8.09
C GLN A 276 -13.55 -0.05 -8.33
N ILE A 277 -12.26 0.22 -8.52
CA ILE A 277 -11.74 1.55 -8.85
C ILE A 277 -11.23 1.57 -10.27
N HIS A 278 -11.58 2.64 -10.98
CA HIS A 278 -11.03 2.95 -12.28
C HIS A 278 -10.64 4.43 -12.34
N VAL A 279 -9.40 4.71 -12.72
CA VAL A 279 -8.90 6.08 -12.89
C VAL A 279 -8.57 6.29 -14.36
N THR A 280 -9.10 7.37 -14.94
CA THR A 280 -8.74 7.80 -16.29
C THR A 280 -7.91 9.07 -16.22
N VAL A 281 -7.05 9.26 -17.21
CA VAL A 281 -6.23 10.47 -17.32
C VAL A 281 -6.20 10.95 -18.76
N LYS A 282 -6.28 12.26 -18.95
CA LYS A 282 -6.09 12.92 -20.24
C LYS A 282 -4.72 13.62 -20.27
N GLY A 283 -4.01 13.50 -21.37
CA GLY A 283 -2.67 14.13 -21.48
C GLY A 283 -1.95 13.74 -22.77
N PRO A 284 -0.74 14.28 -22.97
CA PRO A 284 0.06 13.98 -24.14
C PRO A 284 0.49 12.52 -24.17
N GLY A 285 0.59 11.93 -25.35
CA GLY A 285 1.09 10.56 -25.52
C GLY A 285 0.12 9.45 -25.14
N SER A 286 -1.18 9.74 -24.98
CA SER A 286 -2.21 8.77 -24.54
C SER A 286 -1.77 8.06 -23.25
N PRO A 287 -1.70 8.78 -22.15
CA PRO A 287 -1.17 8.25 -20.89
C PRO A 287 -2.05 7.14 -20.31
N VAL A 288 -1.42 6.25 -19.56
CA VAL A 288 -2.06 5.16 -18.81
C VAL A 288 -1.81 5.36 -17.34
N VAL A 289 -2.87 5.23 -16.54
CA VAL A 289 -2.78 5.26 -15.06
C VAL A 289 -2.68 3.85 -14.52
N ARG A 290 -1.78 3.66 -13.57
CA ARG A 290 -1.70 2.46 -12.73
C ARG A 290 -1.99 2.86 -11.29
N THR A 291 -2.95 2.20 -10.70
CA THR A 291 -3.34 2.31 -9.29
C THR A 291 -4.04 1.02 -8.86
N ARG A 292 -4.32 0.84 -7.59
CA ARG A 292 -5.06 -0.35 -7.12
C ARG A 292 -6.40 -0.47 -7.84
N THR A 293 -6.79 -1.72 -8.12
CA THR A 293 -8.02 -2.02 -8.87
C THR A 293 -9.30 -1.89 -8.06
N GLY A 294 -9.18 -1.77 -6.74
CA GLY A 294 -10.31 -1.64 -5.83
C GLY A 294 -9.91 -1.79 -4.37
N TYR A 295 -10.91 -1.83 -3.51
CA TYR A 295 -10.77 -2.06 -2.08
C TYR A 295 -12.03 -2.72 -1.51
N TYR A 296 -11.92 -3.28 -0.31
CA TYR A 296 -13.08 -3.77 0.43
C TYR A 296 -13.66 -2.68 1.32
N ALA A 297 -14.96 -2.44 1.24
CA ALA A 297 -15.66 -1.41 2.00
C ALA A 297 -15.80 -1.80 3.49
N THR A 298 -14.68 -1.80 4.20
CA THR A 298 -14.58 -2.10 5.63
C THR A 298 -14.01 -0.91 6.40
N ALA A 299 -14.14 -0.91 7.73
CA ALA A 299 -13.54 0.13 8.57
C ALA A 299 -12.00 0.24 8.42
N ALA A 300 -11.34 -0.85 8.06
CA ALA A 300 -9.90 -0.89 7.81
C ALA A 300 -9.52 -0.40 6.39
N GLY A 301 -10.42 -0.54 5.41
CA GLY A 301 -10.18 -0.15 4.01
C GLY A 301 -10.46 1.33 3.71
N ALA A 302 -10.99 2.07 4.68
CA ALA A 302 -11.20 3.51 4.60
C ALA A 302 -10.46 4.17 5.77
N ARG A 303 -9.26 4.73 5.52
CA ARG A 303 -8.46 5.36 6.58
C ARG A 303 -9.18 6.56 7.19
N GLU A 304 -9.28 6.58 8.51
CA GLU A 304 -9.57 7.81 9.25
C GLU A 304 -8.41 8.80 9.08
N THR A 305 -8.64 9.88 8.35
CA THR A 305 -7.70 11.01 8.30
C THR A 305 -7.77 11.80 9.60
N LYS A 306 -7.15 11.31 10.65
CA LYS A 306 -6.99 12.07 11.91
C LYS A 306 -5.83 13.09 11.85
N ALA A 307 -5.10 13.20 10.76
CA ALA A 307 -3.83 13.95 10.71
C ALA A 307 -3.79 15.19 9.82
N ALA A 308 -4.85 15.52 9.06
CA ALA A 308 -4.77 16.65 8.12
C ALA A 308 -5.25 18.00 8.66
N SER A 309 -5.89 18.06 9.86
CA SER A 309 -6.41 19.32 10.39
C SER A 309 -5.49 20.05 11.38
N ALA A 310 -4.31 19.55 11.66
CA ALA A 310 -3.47 20.08 12.75
C ALA A 310 -2.22 20.85 12.32
N ARG A 311 -2.04 21.20 11.04
CA ARG A 311 -0.95 22.10 10.61
C ARG A 311 -1.37 22.94 9.43
N MET A 312 -2.11 24.00 9.68
CA MET A 312 -2.02 25.25 8.92
C MET A 312 -1.43 26.32 9.84
N PRO A 313 -0.39 27.04 9.39
CA PRO A 313 0.10 28.22 10.10
C PRO A 313 -0.90 29.37 10.06
#